data_d171804c2743755c507932aebd8593cf
#
_entry.id   d171804c2743755c507932aebd8593cf
#
_cell.length_a   1.000
_cell.length_b   1.000
_cell.length_c   1.000
_cell.angle_alpha   90.00
_cell.angle_beta   90.00
_cell.angle_gamma   90.00
#
_symmetry.space_group_name_H-M   'P 1'
#
loop_
_entity.id
_entity.type
_entity.pdbx_description
1 polymer ?
#
loop_
_entity_poly.entity_id
_entity_poly.type
_entity_poly.pdbx_seq_one_letter_code
_entity_poly.pdbx_strand_id
1 'polypeptide(L)'
;MAKKKGGIKFTILQLTPDLWPALEDLFGKSGASNGCWCMYWRLGGAYREAPRGANREALGQIVRRGSPPGLLAFDGDLPVGWCQLTPREALPWLDHMWWFERVDAVPVWSISCFFVRRGYRRQGVMTQLIFAALKTAKRARAPALEGYPIDTSAPKSTSNIFTGTAAAFARAGFKTVARRASARPIMRHDLKAIAQ
;
A
#
# COMPACT_ATOMS: atom_id res chain seq x y z
N MET A 1 -17.63 23.99 24.20
CA MET A 1 -16.92 24.17 22.91
C MET A 1 -15.89 23.04 22.74
N ALA A 2 -16.18 22.04 21.92
CA ALA A 2 -15.26 20.93 21.69
C ALA A 2 -14.12 21.41 20.77
N LYS A 3 -12.88 21.44 21.26
CA LYS A 3 -11.69 21.66 20.45
C LYS A 3 -11.65 20.59 19.35
N LYS A 4 -11.84 20.98 18.06
CA LYS A 4 -11.46 20.14 16.91
C LYS A 4 -10.00 19.74 17.13
N LYS A 5 -9.73 18.47 17.49
CA LYS A 5 -8.38 17.90 17.43
C LYS A 5 -7.98 17.93 15.96
N GLY A 6 -7.21 18.93 15.57
CA GLY A 6 -6.53 18.92 14.26
C GLY A 6 -5.66 17.67 14.21
N GLY A 7 -5.98 16.75 13.29
CA GLY A 7 -5.21 15.50 13.14
C GLY A 7 -3.76 15.84 12.78
N ILE A 8 -2.82 15.03 13.24
CA ILE A 8 -1.40 15.14 12.88
C ILE A 8 -1.29 15.09 11.35
N LYS A 9 -0.59 16.05 10.77
CA LYS A 9 -0.32 16.12 9.32
C LYS A 9 1.06 15.53 9.06
N PHE A 10 1.10 14.45 8.27
CA PHE A 10 2.34 13.80 7.87
C PHE A 10 2.82 14.31 6.52
N THR A 11 4.14 14.46 6.35
CA THR A 11 4.76 14.66 5.04
C THR A 11 4.83 13.33 4.31
N ILE A 12 4.36 13.27 3.05
CA ILE A 12 4.33 12.03 2.29
C ILE A 12 5.13 12.20 1.01
N LEU A 13 6.14 11.34 0.83
CA LEU A 13 7.09 11.36 -0.28
C LEU A 13 7.10 10.02 -1.02
N GLN A 14 7.40 10.02 -2.31
CA GLN A 14 7.69 8.80 -3.05
C GLN A 14 9.04 8.24 -2.61
N LEU A 15 9.15 6.92 -2.53
CA LEU A 15 10.43 6.27 -2.20
C LEU A 15 11.39 6.40 -3.39
N THR A 16 12.41 7.22 -3.21
CA THR A 16 13.53 7.42 -4.12
C THR A 16 14.82 6.82 -3.51
N PRO A 17 15.92 6.68 -4.26
CA PRO A 17 17.16 6.11 -3.72
C PRO A 17 17.71 6.86 -2.49
N ASP A 18 17.60 8.17 -2.44
CA ASP A 18 18.01 9.01 -1.29
C ASP A 18 17.16 8.77 -0.03
N LEU A 19 15.92 8.31 -0.16
CA LEU A 19 15.04 7.95 0.96
C LEU A 19 15.14 6.48 1.36
N TRP A 20 16.01 5.70 0.72
CA TRP A 20 16.21 4.29 1.08
C TRP A 20 16.58 4.07 2.55
N PRO A 21 17.50 4.86 3.17
CA PRO A 21 17.80 4.72 4.60
C PRO A 21 16.58 4.92 5.50
N ALA A 22 15.65 5.81 5.13
CA ALA A 22 14.42 6.04 5.87
C ALA A 22 13.47 4.82 5.81
N LEU A 23 13.40 4.13 4.67
CA LEU A 23 12.65 2.87 4.58
C LEU A 23 13.27 1.78 5.45
N GLU A 24 14.59 1.70 5.48
CA GLU A 24 15.33 0.72 6.30
C GLU A 24 15.09 0.96 7.80
N ASP A 25 15.12 2.21 8.23
CA ASP A 25 14.78 2.58 9.62
C ASP A 25 13.32 2.20 9.95
N LEU A 26 12.39 2.48 9.05
CA LEU A 26 10.99 2.15 9.25
C LEU A 26 10.73 0.64 9.35
N PHE A 27 11.33 -0.15 8.46
CA PHE A 27 11.14 -1.60 8.39
C PHE A 27 11.96 -2.37 9.42
N GLY A 28 13.07 -1.80 9.85
CA GLY A 28 13.98 -2.38 10.83
C GLY A 28 14.59 -3.72 10.38
N LYS A 29 15.21 -4.41 11.31
CA LYS A 29 15.90 -5.69 11.06
C LYS A 29 14.98 -6.79 10.50
N SER A 30 13.66 -6.74 10.78
CA SER A 30 12.67 -7.72 10.34
C SER A 30 12.07 -7.43 8.95
N GLY A 31 12.45 -6.33 8.29
CA GLY A 31 11.99 -5.99 6.95
C GLY A 31 10.47 -5.86 6.85
N ALA A 32 9.86 -5.05 7.72
CA ALA A 32 8.42 -4.91 7.98
C ALA A 32 7.81 -6.13 8.67
N SER A 33 7.87 -7.32 8.09
CA SER A 33 7.39 -8.58 8.66
C SER A 33 8.08 -9.76 7.99
N ASN A 34 8.73 -10.60 8.79
CA ASN A 34 9.36 -11.86 8.32
C ASN A 34 10.28 -11.69 7.09
N GLY A 35 11.02 -10.59 7.01
CA GLY A 35 11.92 -10.33 5.88
C GLY A 35 11.21 -10.07 4.55
N CYS A 36 9.92 -9.72 4.56
CA CYS A 36 9.10 -9.57 3.36
C CYS A 36 9.57 -8.45 2.44
N TRP A 37 10.02 -7.28 2.98
CA TRP A 37 10.39 -6.10 2.17
C TRP A 37 9.40 -5.80 1.04
N CYS A 38 8.09 -6.03 1.28
CA CYS A 38 7.02 -5.88 0.30
C CYS A 38 7.18 -6.70 -0.99
N MET A 39 7.94 -7.80 -0.95
CA MET A 39 8.12 -8.71 -2.08
C MET A 39 7.03 -9.79 -2.17
N TYR A 40 6.17 -9.93 -1.16
CA TYR A 40 5.11 -10.96 -1.14
C TYR A 40 4.24 -10.94 -2.41
N TRP A 41 3.70 -9.79 -2.79
CA TRP A 41 2.84 -9.70 -3.98
C TRP A 41 3.58 -9.80 -5.30
N ARG A 42 4.92 -9.75 -5.26
CA ARG A 42 5.81 -9.92 -6.43
C ARG A 42 6.26 -11.37 -6.60
N LEU A 43 6.59 -12.04 -5.49
CA LEU A 43 7.25 -13.36 -5.49
C LEU A 43 6.35 -14.48 -4.93
N GLY A 44 5.19 -14.16 -4.33
CA GLY A 44 4.37 -15.14 -3.64
C GLY A 44 5.10 -15.78 -2.46
N GLY A 45 4.89 -17.06 -2.25
CA GLY A 45 5.53 -17.82 -1.17
C GLY A 45 7.06 -17.82 -1.21
N ALA A 46 7.63 -17.72 -2.40
CA ALA A 46 9.09 -17.76 -2.60
C ALA A 46 9.86 -16.66 -1.85
N TYR A 47 9.22 -15.57 -1.45
CA TYR A 47 9.89 -14.55 -0.62
C TYR A 47 10.41 -15.10 0.72
N ARG A 48 9.80 -16.19 1.24
CA ARG A 48 10.22 -16.81 2.51
C ARG A 48 11.43 -17.73 2.35
N GLU A 49 11.60 -18.28 1.15
CA GLU A 49 12.69 -19.20 0.79
C GLU A 49 13.94 -18.43 0.36
N ALA A 50 13.79 -17.13 0.10
CA ALA A 50 14.87 -16.28 -0.32
C ALA A 50 15.95 -16.15 0.78
N PRO A 51 17.24 -16.16 0.43
CA PRO A 51 18.32 -15.93 1.39
C PRO A 51 18.14 -14.63 2.16
N ARG A 52 18.69 -14.60 3.38
CA ARG A 52 18.60 -13.40 4.24
C ARG A 52 19.11 -12.16 3.50
N GLY A 53 18.30 -11.13 3.44
CA GLY A 53 18.62 -9.87 2.75
C GLY A 53 18.28 -9.83 1.26
N ALA A 54 17.97 -10.95 0.61
CA ALA A 54 17.65 -10.98 -0.82
C ALA A 54 16.41 -10.15 -1.16
N ASN A 55 15.36 -10.22 -0.34
CA ASN A 55 14.15 -9.39 -0.56
C ASN A 55 14.45 -7.90 -0.40
N ARG A 56 15.32 -7.51 0.55
CA ARG A 56 15.77 -6.14 0.71
C ARG A 56 16.51 -5.66 -0.53
N GLU A 57 17.45 -6.46 -1.02
CA GLU A 57 18.21 -6.14 -2.24
C GLU A 57 17.28 -6.05 -3.46
N ALA A 58 16.34 -6.99 -3.63
CA ALA A 58 15.39 -6.97 -4.73
C ALA A 58 14.52 -5.70 -4.74
N LEU A 59 14.02 -5.26 -3.57
CA LEU A 59 13.29 -3.99 -3.48
C LEU A 59 14.23 -2.81 -3.77
N GLY A 60 15.47 -2.82 -3.26
CA GLY A 60 16.48 -1.79 -3.53
C GLY A 60 16.79 -1.64 -5.02
N GLN A 61 16.88 -2.75 -5.75
CA GLN A 61 17.05 -2.72 -7.21
C GLN A 61 15.88 -2.06 -7.92
N ILE A 62 14.63 -2.31 -7.49
CA ILE A 62 13.45 -1.66 -8.05
C ILE A 62 13.54 -0.14 -7.84
N VAL A 63 13.92 0.30 -6.65
CA VAL A 63 14.09 1.73 -6.33
C VAL A 63 15.17 2.36 -7.20
N ARG A 64 16.34 1.73 -7.34
CA ARG A 64 17.46 2.24 -8.16
C ARG A 64 17.13 2.33 -9.65
N ARG A 65 16.21 1.50 -10.17
CA ARG A 65 15.73 1.59 -11.56
C ARG A 65 14.80 2.79 -11.82
N GLY A 66 14.54 3.63 -10.81
CA GLY A 66 13.81 4.89 -10.95
C GLY A 66 12.29 4.78 -10.95
N SER A 67 11.73 3.61 -10.66
CA SER A 67 10.27 3.44 -10.49
C SER A 67 9.93 3.35 -9.00
N PRO A 68 9.48 4.45 -8.35
CA PRO A 68 9.16 4.44 -6.93
C PRO A 68 8.09 3.37 -6.62
N PRO A 69 8.41 2.34 -5.82
CA PRO A 69 7.46 1.25 -5.55
C PRO A 69 6.44 1.58 -4.47
N GLY A 70 6.43 2.83 -3.97
CA GLY A 70 5.51 3.25 -2.93
C GLY A 70 5.84 4.59 -2.31
N LEU A 71 5.13 4.87 -1.21
CA LEU A 71 5.15 6.15 -0.50
C LEU A 71 5.59 5.96 0.95
N LEU A 72 6.41 6.89 1.45
CA LEU A 72 6.78 7.03 2.85
C LEU A 72 6.03 8.20 3.48
N ALA A 73 5.55 8.02 4.71
CA ALA A 73 4.99 9.07 5.55
C ALA A 73 5.97 9.42 6.67
N PHE A 74 6.16 10.70 6.91
CA PHE A 74 7.08 11.25 7.90
C PHE A 74 6.36 12.14 8.92
N ASP A 75 6.82 12.07 10.16
CA ASP A 75 6.56 13.05 11.22
C ASP A 75 7.87 13.79 11.49
N GLY A 76 8.01 15.03 10.98
CA GLY A 76 9.33 15.65 10.83
C GLY A 76 10.23 14.79 9.96
N ASP A 77 11.39 14.40 10.48
CA ASP A 77 12.36 13.53 9.80
C ASP A 77 12.15 12.04 10.08
N LEU A 78 11.25 11.69 11.00
CA LEU A 78 11.00 10.30 11.39
C LEU A 78 10.07 9.60 10.40
N PRO A 79 10.49 8.51 9.73
CA PRO A 79 9.61 7.73 8.89
C PRO A 79 8.64 6.91 9.74
N VAL A 80 7.34 7.13 9.55
CA VAL A 80 6.28 6.56 10.40
C VAL A 80 5.32 5.64 9.66
N GLY A 81 5.35 5.67 8.32
CA GLY A 81 4.44 4.86 7.53
C GLY A 81 4.94 4.57 6.12
N TRP A 82 4.49 3.46 5.58
CA TRP A 82 4.75 2.99 4.23
C TRP A 82 3.47 2.56 3.55
N CYS A 83 3.37 2.80 2.25
CA CYS A 83 2.33 2.30 1.37
C CYS A 83 2.97 1.80 0.07
N GLN A 84 2.87 0.50 -0.22
CA GLN A 84 3.23 -0.03 -1.52
C GLN A 84 2.21 0.45 -2.56
N LEU A 85 2.70 1.16 -3.57
CA LEU A 85 1.91 1.75 -4.65
C LEU A 85 2.64 1.53 -5.97
N THR A 86 2.04 0.79 -6.90
CA THR A 86 2.67 0.41 -8.17
C THR A 86 1.59 -0.01 -9.19
N PRO A 87 1.87 -0.02 -10.49
CA PRO A 87 1.01 -0.70 -11.45
C PRO A 87 0.74 -2.15 -11.04
N ARG A 88 -0.50 -2.63 -11.22
CA ARG A 88 -0.92 -3.98 -10.83
C ARG A 88 -0.04 -5.07 -11.47
N GLU A 89 0.42 -4.84 -12.67
CA GLU A 89 1.29 -5.75 -13.43
C GLU A 89 2.60 -6.09 -12.69
N ALA A 90 3.06 -5.19 -11.82
CA ALA A 90 4.23 -5.43 -10.99
C ALA A 90 3.96 -6.35 -9.78
N LEU A 91 2.74 -6.83 -9.60
CA LEU A 91 2.27 -7.63 -8.47
C LEU A 91 1.59 -8.93 -8.96
N PRO A 92 2.29 -9.81 -9.72
CA PRO A 92 1.67 -10.96 -10.36
C PRO A 92 1.03 -11.94 -9.38
N TRP A 93 1.47 -11.96 -8.11
CA TRP A 93 0.88 -12.85 -7.11
C TRP A 93 -0.54 -12.48 -6.71
N LEU A 94 -1.03 -11.28 -7.02
CA LEU A 94 -2.45 -10.92 -6.86
C LEU A 94 -3.35 -11.82 -7.69
N ASP A 95 -2.92 -12.19 -8.90
CA ASP A 95 -3.70 -13.03 -9.80
C ASP A 95 -3.69 -14.52 -9.40
N HIS A 96 -2.80 -14.96 -8.50
CA HIS A 96 -2.82 -16.30 -7.90
C HIS A 96 -3.86 -16.44 -6.77
N MET A 97 -4.41 -15.32 -6.31
CA MET A 97 -5.44 -15.33 -5.28
C MET A 97 -6.80 -15.19 -5.96
N TRP A 98 -7.57 -16.27 -6.09
CA TRP A 98 -8.86 -16.28 -6.80
C TRP A 98 -9.81 -15.14 -6.38
N TRP A 99 -9.72 -14.69 -5.12
CA TRP A 99 -10.53 -13.55 -4.64
C TRP A 99 -10.00 -12.19 -5.09
N PHE A 100 -8.78 -12.10 -5.62
CA PHE A 100 -8.14 -10.89 -6.14
C PHE A 100 -7.89 -10.93 -7.65
N GLU A 101 -8.40 -11.93 -8.37
CA GLU A 101 -8.37 -11.96 -9.82
C GLU A 101 -8.86 -10.63 -10.40
N ARG A 102 -8.35 -10.28 -11.57
CA ARG A 102 -8.73 -9.04 -12.27
C ARG A 102 -10.24 -8.94 -12.42
N VAL A 103 -10.76 -7.73 -12.22
CA VAL A 103 -12.20 -7.44 -12.42
C VAL A 103 -12.49 -7.22 -13.91
N ASP A 104 -11.56 -6.61 -14.59
CA ASP A 104 -11.63 -6.24 -16.01
C ASP A 104 -10.22 -6.00 -16.57
N ALA A 105 -10.14 -5.50 -17.82
CA ALA A 105 -8.89 -5.22 -18.53
C ALA A 105 -8.30 -3.82 -18.25
N VAL A 106 -8.89 -3.02 -17.36
CA VAL A 106 -8.39 -1.68 -17.02
C VAL A 106 -7.00 -1.78 -16.40
N PRO A 107 -5.97 -1.06 -16.90
CA PRO A 107 -4.60 -1.10 -16.37
C PRO A 107 -4.50 -0.27 -15.08
N VAL A 108 -4.97 -0.84 -13.98
CA VAL A 108 -5.05 -0.15 -12.68
C VAL A 108 -3.69 -0.07 -11.98
N TRP A 109 -3.51 0.96 -11.17
CA TRP A 109 -2.51 0.95 -10.10
C TRP A 109 -3.06 0.30 -8.85
N SER A 110 -2.19 -0.18 -7.96
CA SER A 110 -2.55 -0.98 -6.79
C SER A 110 -1.90 -0.46 -5.52
N ILE A 111 -2.72 -0.34 -4.48
CA ILE A 111 -2.26 -0.27 -3.08
C ILE A 111 -2.37 -1.68 -2.51
N SER A 112 -1.23 -2.31 -2.23
CA SER A 112 -1.19 -3.72 -1.85
C SER A 112 -0.66 -4.00 -0.45
N CYS A 113 0.06 -3.05 0.16
CA CYS A 113 0.63 -3.23 1.48
C CYS A 113 0.78 -1.89 2.21
N PHE A 114 0.52 -1.92 3.51
CA PHE A 114 0.84 -0.84 4.44
C PHE A 114 1.71 -1.34 5.58
N PHE A 115 2.61 -0.49 6.03
CA PHE A 115 3.29 -0.64 7.30
C PHE A 115 3.23 0.69 8.06
N VAL A 116 2.86 0.65 9.33
CA VAL A 116 2.79 1.83 10.20
C VAL A 116 3.57 1.53 11.48
N ARG A 117 4.52 2.40 11.80
CA ARG A 117 5.32 2.34 13.03
C ARG A 117 4.37 2.22 14.25
N ARG A 118 4.70 1.34 15.19
CA ARG A 118 3.79 0.95 16.28
C ARG A 118 3.20 2.14 17.03
N GLY A 119 4.00 3.14 17.38
CA GLY A 119 3.56 4.35 18.11
C GLY A 119 2.64 5.28 17.30
N TYR A 120 2.56 5.11 15.97
CA TYR A 120 1.78 5.96 15.06
C TYR A 120 0.50 5.30 14.53
N ARG A 121 0.20 4.08 15.00
CA ARG A 121 -1.03 3.39 14.61
C ARG A 121 -2.25 4.13 15.16
N ARG A 122 -3.38 4.07 14.43
CA ARG A 122 -4.65 4.73 14.76
C ARG A 122 -4.60 6.27 14.78
N GLN A 123 -3.55 6.88 14.26
CA GLN A 123 -3.37 8.34 14.15
C GLN A 123 -3.61 8.87 12.72
N GLY A 124 -4.24 8.10 11.84
CA GLY A 124 -4.61 8.54 10.49
C GLY A 124 -3.52 8.39 9.42
N VAL A 125 -2.34 7.83 9.74
CA VAL A 125 -1.22 7.63 8.78
C VAL A 125 -1.70 6.91 7.52
N MET A 126 -2.37 5.76 7.67
CA MET A 126 -2.87 4.97 6.53
C MET A 126 -3.85 5.78 5.67
N THR A 127 -4.75 6.53 6.26
CA THR A 127 -5.70 7.37 5.53
C THR A 127 -4.99 8.44 4.71
N GLN A 128 -3.99 9.11 5.28
CA GLN A 128 -3.21 10.12 4.54
C GLN A 128 -2.38 9.49 3.42
N LEU A 129 -1.83 8.29 3.63
CA LEU A 129 -1.15 7.51 2.59
C LEU A 129 -2.08 7.15 1.43
N ILE A 130 -3.34 6.75 1.70
CA ILE A 130 -4.33 6.47 0.64
C ILE A 130 -4.63 7.74 -0.17
N PHE A 131 -4.84 8.89 0.46
CA PHE A 131 -5.06 10.15 -0.26
C PHE A 131 -3.83 10.58 -1.08
N ALA A 132 -2.62 10.37 -0.57
CA ALA A 132 -1.40 10.62 -1.33
C ALA A 132 -1.26 9.66 -2.51
N ALA A 133 -1.61 8.39 -2.33
CA ALA A 133 -1.60 7.39 -3.40
C ALA A 133 -2.56 7.76 -4.54
N LEU A 134 -3.77 8.26 -4.23
CA LEU A 134 -4.70 8.78 -5.23
C LEU A 134 -4.08 9.94 -6.04
N LYS A 135 -3.43 10.89 -5.38
CA LYS A 135 -2.75 12.00 -6.05
C LYS A 135 -1.61 11.52 -6.94
N THR A 136 -0.81 10.56 -6.44
CA THR A 136 0.34 10.01 -7.16
C THR A 136 -0.11 9.22 -8.40
N ALA A 137 -1.09 8.33 -8.25
CA ALA A 137 -1.64 7.55 -9.36
C ALA A 137 -2.28 8.46 -10.43
N LYS A 138 -2.99 9.53 -10.01
CA LYS A 138 -3.54 10.53 -10.94
C LYS A 138 -2.45 11.27 -11.72
N ARG A 139 -1.35 11.66 -11.07
CA ARG A 139 -0.19 12.29 -11.75
C ARG A 139 0.48 11.33 -12.74
N ALA A 140 0.52 10.05 -12.42
CA ALA A 140 1.01 8.99 -13.29
C ALA A 140 0.00 8.63 -14.40
N ARG A 141 -1.14 9.33 -14.52
CA ARG A 141 -2.21 9.09 -15.50
C ARG A 141 -2.80 7.68 -15.43
N ALA A 142 -2.76 7.03 -14.26
CA ALA A 142 -3.44 5.77 -14.07
C ALA A 142 -4.96 5.97 -14.25
N PRO A 143 -5.66 5.09 -14.97
CA PRO A 143 -7.12 5.21 -15.15
C PRO A 143 -7.89 4.95 -13.86
N ALA A 144 -7.37 4.10 -12.98
CA ALA A 144 -7.96 3.79 -11.69
C ALA A 144 -6.91 3.33 -10.67
N LEU A 145 -7.25 3.41 -9.40
CA LEU A 145 -6.47 2.90 -8.29
C LEU A 145 -7.28 1.84 -7.53
N GLU A 146 -6.70 0.65 -7.36
CA GLU A 146 -7.29 -0.44 -6.59
C GLU A 146 -6.63 -0.64 -5.24
N GLY A 147 -7.40 -1.15 -4.29
CA GLY A 147 -6.93 -1.68 -3.03
C GLY A 147 -7.61 -3.01 -2.71
N TYR A 148 -6.95 -3.81 -1.89
CA TYR A 148 -7.35 -5.18 -1.53
C TYR A 148 -7.53 -5.31 -0.01
N PRO A 149 -8.35 -4.45 0.60
CA PRO A 149 -8.44 -4.37 2.04
C PRO A 149 -9.09 -5.59 2.67
N ILE A 150 -9.04 -5.62 4.00
CA ILE A 150 -9.87 -6.51 4.81
C ILE A 150 -11.12 -5.76 5.22
N ASP A 151 -12.26 -6.40 5.05
CA ASP A 151 -13.51 -5.97 5.67
C ASP A 151 -13.57 -6.56 7.09
N THR A 152 -13.27 -5.71 8.08
CA THR A 152 -13.21 -6.10 9.49
C THR A 152 -14.60 -6.33 10.09
N SER A 153 -15.67 -5.95 9.41
CA SER A 153 -17.06 -6.23 9.82
C SER A 153 -17.55 -7.61 9.37
N ALA A 154 -16.85 -8.24 8.42
CA ALA A 154 -17.24 -9.55 7.92
C ALA A 154 -16.92 -10.67 8.93
N PRO A 155 -17.78 -11.71 9.02
CA PRO A 155 -17.49 -12.88 9.83
C PRO A 155 -16.15 -13.52 9.43
N LYS A 156 -15.42 -14.05 10.42
CA LYS A 156 -14.11 -14.71 10.22
C LYS A 156 -13.04 -13.79 9.57
N SER A 157 -13.15 -12.46 9.74
CA SER A 157 -12.09 -11.57 9.32
C SER A 157 -10.81 -11.86 10.09
N THR A 158 -9.66 -11.71 9.43
CA THR A 158 -8.36 -11.91 10.08
C THR A 158 -7.84 -10.61 10.68
N SER A 159 -7.00 -10.69 11.72
CA SER A 159 -6.30 -9.53 12.28
C SER A 159 -5.13 -9.04 11.39
N ASN A 160 -4.82 -9.75 10.32
CA ASN A 160 -3.70 -9.43 9.42
C ASN A 160 -4.09 -8.35 8.41
N ILE A 161 -4.05 -7.08 8.85
CA ILE A 161 -4.56 -5.91 8.13
C ILE A 161 -3.49 -5.18 7.29
N PHE A 162 -2.41 -5.85 6.91
CA PHE A 162 -1.34 -5.20 6.14
C PHE A 162 -1.82 -4.65 4.77
N THR A 163 -2.93 -5.14 4.23
CA THR A 163 -3.56 -4.60 3.02
C THR A 163 -4.51 -3.42 3.29
N GLY A 164 -4.63 -3.00 4.55
CA GLY A 164 -5.55 -1.95 4.97
C GLY A 164 -6.96 -2.46 5.29
N THR A 165 -7.86 -1.56 5.68
CA THR A 165 -9.25 -1.87 6.01
C THR A 165 -10.23 -1.27 5.00
N ALA A 166 -11.33 -1.99 4.69
CA ALA A 166 -12.36 -1.52 3.77
C ALA A 166 -12.93 -0.14 4.18
N ALA A 167 -13.12 0.08 5.49
CA ALA A 167 -13.59 1.36 6.01
C ALA A 167 -12.63 2.53 5.71
N ALA A 168 -11.30 2.31 5.69
CA ALA A 168 -10.34 3.36 5.36
C ALA A 168 -10.37 3.71 3.86
N PHE A 169 -10.49 2.71 3.00
CA PHE A 169 -10.64 2.91 1.55
C PHE A 169 -11.99 3.58 1.21
N ALA A 170 -13.09 3.15 1.83
CA ALA A 170 -14.40 3.77 1.63
C ALA A 170 -14.40 5.27 1.99
N ARG A 171 -13.77 5.65 3.12
CA ARG A 171 -13.59 7.07 3.49
C ARG A 171 -12.80 7.89 2.47
N ALA A 172 -11.92 7.24 1.70
CA ALA A 172 -11.16 7.87 0.62
C ALA A 172 -11.90 7.81 -0.75
N GLY A 173 -13.16 7.39 -0.76
CA GLY A 173 -14.01 7.38 -1.96
C GLY A 173 -13.88 6.13 -2.84
N PHE A 174 -13.19 5.08 -2.38
CA PHE A 174 -13.17 3.81 -3.08
C PHE A 174 -14.51 3.09 -2.95
N LYS A 175 -14.93 2.43 -4.03
CA LYS A 175 -16.14 1.59 -4.10
C LYS A 175 -15.74 0.13 -4.25
N THR A 176 -16.52 -0.77 -3.68
CA THR A 176 -16.34 -2.21 -3.91
C THR A 176 -16.72 -2.53 -5.36
N VAL A 177 -15.78 -3.10 -6.13
CA VAL A 177 -16.00 -3.52 -7.52
C VAL A 177 -16.11 -5.04 -7.66
N ALA A 178 -15.55 -5.78 -6.70
CA ALA A 178 -15.74 -7.22 -6.60
C ALA A 178 -15.64 -7.68 -5.13
N ARG A 179 -16.36 -8.74 -4.79
CA ARG A 179 -16.30 -9.41 -3.47
C ARG A 179 -16.51 -10.91 -3.67
N ARG A 180 -15.44 -11.60 -4.01
CA ARG A 180 -15.48 -13.05 -4.18
C ARG A 180 -15.34 -13.80 -2.85
N ALA A 181 -14.62 -13.24 -1.88
CA ALA A 181 -14.58 -13.72 -0.49
C ALA A 181 -15.16 -12.67 0.46
N SER A 182 -15.91 -13.08 1.48
CA SER A 182 -16.70 -12.20 2.36
C SER A 182 -15.88 -11.07 2.98
N ALA A 183 -14.67 -11.37 3.47
CA ALA A 183 -13.79 -10.42 4.14
C ALA A 183 -12.75 -9.76 3.20
N ARG A 184 -12.78 -10.03 1.89
CA ARG A 184 -11.74 -9.61 0.93
C ARG A 184 -12.32 -8.91 -0.30
N PRO A 185 -12.87 -7.69 -0.16
CA PRO A 185 -13.32 -6.93 -1.32
C PRO A 185 -12.14 -6.43 -2.16
N ILE A 186 -12.34 -6.31 -3.46
CA ILE A 186 -11.55 -5.43 -4.31
C ILE A 186 -12.26 -4.09 -4.31
N MET A 187 -11.55 -3.04 -3.94
CA MET A 187 -12.10 -1.69 -3.93
C MET A 187 -11.33 -0.80 -4.92
N ARG A 188 -12.05 -0.03 -5.71
CA ARG A 188 -11.50 0.81 -6.78
C ARG A 188 -11.97 2.26 -6.63
N HIS A 189 -11.08 3.17 -6.98
CA HIS A 189 -11.35 4.58 -7.20
C HIS A 189 -10.99 4.93 -8.65
N ASP A 190 -11.96 5.29 -9.45
CA ASP A 190 -11.74 5.72 -10.83
C ASP A 190 -11.08 7.11 -10.83
N LEU A 191 -9.96 7.22 -11.52
CA LEU A 191 -9.19 8.44 -11.65
C LEU A 191 -9.56 9.07 -12.99
N LYS A 192 -10.48 10.06 -12.99
CA LYS A 192 -10.80 10.79 -14.20
C LYS A 192 -9.50 11.31 -14.83
N ALA A 193 -9.31 11.02 -16.11
CA ALA A 193 -8.24 11.63 -16.89
C ALA A 193 -8.30 13.15 -16.69
N ILE A 194 -7.13 13.78 -16.49
CA ILE A 194 -7.04 15.23 -16.55
C ILE A 194 -7.30 15.55 -18.02
N ALA A 195 -8.43 16.20 -18.31
CA ALA A 195 -8.68 16.73 -19.64
C ALA A 195 -7.46 17.59 -20.04
N GLN A 196 -6.93 17.32 -21.22
CA GLN A 196 -5.84 18.10 -21.81
C GLN A 196 -6.35 19.49 -22.14
#